data_e4b8ce2d1f14cb14731e2e2c9f6847e0
#
_entry.id   e4b8ce2d1f14cb14731e2e2c9f6847e0
#
_cell.length_a   1.000
_cell.length_b   1.000
_cell.length_c   1.000
_cell.angle_alpha   90.00
_cell.angle_beta   90.00
_cell.angle_gamma   90.00
#
_symmetry.space_group_name_H-M   'P 1'
#
loop_
_entity.id
_entity.type
_entity.pdbx_description
1 polymer ?
#
loop_
_entity_poly.entity_id
_entity_poly.type
_entity_poly.pdbx_seq_one_letter_code
_entity_poly.pdbx_strand_id
1 'polypeptide(L)'
;DNINRLYKNLGNGTFEDVSVASGSGIAVNAMTTTLGDYNNDGWFDIYITNTQSSQAGNGNVLLMNNADGTFTNVAEETGTTFNSFAWGAVFLDADNDTLLDLYVSGGFDGSIGSFLSAAFYHQQNDGTFVIPQNIGFENDTRKSYSNAIGDINNDGKPDIIVCNDIENNFLWENKTVNENNWLKVKLEGVISNRDGIGNTIEISIDGESQYRYTLAGEGYLSQNSFYEFFGTGTATEIDFIKVTWTATGTTETINNVDVNQAIIIKEGSGILSNTDIQTDNFFSMYPNPSNNGIFKLSISDNERVSLQIFDLSGRLVTKKDDLRNNDEIDVSHYHKGIYVAKISSGSNISSIKLLVN
;
A
#
# COMPACT_ATOMS: atom_id res chain seq x y z
N ASP A 1 -35.28 -2.05 -4.82
CA ASP A 1 -34.35 -3.07 -4.35
C ASP A 1 -33.02 -2.41 -4.08
N ASN A 2 -32.61 -2.32 -2.83
CA ASN A 2 -31.35 -1.69 -2.42
C ASN A 2 -30.30 -2.76 -2.11
N ILE A 3 -30.10 -3.71 -3.02
CA ILE A 3 -29.05 -4.73 -2.89
C ILE A 3 -27.80 -4.31 -3.64
N ASN A 4 -26.65 -4.72 -3.17
CA ASN A 4 -25.39 -4.60 -3.90
C ASN A 4 -25.47 -5.31 -5.24
N ARG A 5 -24.75 -4.80 -6.23
CA ARG A 5 -24.77 -5.36 -7.59
C ARG A 5 -23.41 -5.91 -7.97
N LEU A 6 -23.39 -7.17 -8.42
CA LEU A 6 -22.25 -7.81 -9.03
C LEU A 6 -22.57 -8.09 -10.50
N TYR A 7 -21.76 -7.53 -11.38
CA TYR A 7 -21.91 -7.71 -12.82
C TYR A 7 -20.76 -8.55 -13.36
N LYS A 8 -21.09 -9.70 -13.93
CA LYS A 8 -20.14 -10.56 -14.62
C LYS A 8 -19.91 -10.07 -16.03
N ASN A 9 -18.66 -9.81 -16.40
CA ASN A 9 -18.29 -9.49 -17.77
C ASN A 9 -18.36 -10.75 -18.65
N LEU A 10 -19.13 -10.71 -19.74
CA LEU A 10 -19.28 -11.83 -20.67
C LEU A 10 -18.22 -11.85 -21.79
N GLY A 11 -17.26 -10.92 -21.81
CA GLY A 11 -16.16 -10.87 -22.78
C GLY A 11 -16.53 -10.34 -24.17
N ASN A 12 -17.79 -10.00 -24.41
CA ASN A 12 -18.33 -9.48 -25.67
C ASN A 12 -18.78 -8.01 -25.59
N GLY A 13 -18.39 -7.30 -24.50
CA GLY A 13 -18.83 -5.93 -24.22
C GLY A 13 -20.17 -5.84 -23.48
N THR A 14 -20.73 -6.97 -23.05
CA THR A 14 -21.96 -7.01 -22.24
C THR A 14 -21.69 -7.59 -20.85
N PHE A 15 -22.61 -7.32 -19.92
CA PHE A 15 -22.53 -7.78 -18.54
C PHE A 15 -23.84 -8.48 -18.13
N GLU A 16 -23.72 -9.44 -17.26
CA GLU A 16 -24.84 -10.14 -16.63
C GLU A 16 -24.90 -9.76 -15.14
N ASP A 17 -26.09 -9.40 -14.64
CA ASP A 17 -26.32 -9.19 -13.22
C ASP A 17 -26.41 -10.55 -12.52
N VAL A 18 -25.36 -10.91 -11.78
CA VAL A 18 -25.27 -12.18 -11.04
C VAL A 18 -25.48 -12.00 -9.53
N SER A 19 -25.86 -10.81 -9.07
CA SER A 19 -25.93 -10.43 -7.65
C SER A 19 -26.70 -11.43 -6.79
N VAL A 20 -27.88 -11.83 -7.23
CA VAL A 20 -28.71 -12.77 -6.48
C VAL A 20 -28.18 -14.21 -6.61
N ALA A 21 -27.80 -14.61 -7.82
CA ALA A 21 -27.32 -15.95 -8.10
C ALA A 21 -25.99 -16.26 -7.40
N SER A 22 -25.11 -15.24 -7.28
CA SER A 22 -23.83 -15.36 -6.61
C SER A 22 -23.90 -15.21 -5.07
N GLY A 23 -25.04 -14.80 -4.50
CA GLY A 23 -25.12 -14.51 -3.07
C GLY A 23 -24.55 -13.15 -2.65
N SER A 24 -24.00 -12.36 -3.58
CA SER A 24 -23.42 -11.04 -3.29
C SER A 24 -24.45 -9.92 -3.12
N GLY A 25 -25.71 -10.18 -3.50
CA GLY A 25 -26.81 -9.20 -3.49
C GLY A 25 -27.36 -8.90 -2.10
N ILE A 26 -26.51 -8.48 -1.18
CA ILE A 26 -26.89 -8.14 0.20
C ILE A 26 -27.35 -6.69 0.27
N ALA A 27 -28.44 -6.44 0.99
CA ALA A 27 -29.01 -5.11 1.16
C ALA A 27 -28.31 -4.37 2.30
N VAL A 28 -27.37 -3.50 1.97
CA VAL A 28 -26.66 -2.59 2.87
C VAL A 28 -26.49 -1.21 2.23
N ASN A 29 -26.27 -0.19 3.05
CA ASN A 29 -25.95 1.16 2.55
C ASN A 29 -24.44 1.26 2.33
N ALA A 30 -23.97 0.62 1.25
CA ALA A 30 -22.55 0.41 0.96
C ALA A 30 -21.83 1.72 0.59
N MET A 31 -20.60 1.88 1.11
CA MET A 31 -19.72 3.02 0.80
C MET A 31 -18.42 2.58 0.14
N THR A 32 -17.77 1.58 0.67
CA THR A 32 -16.53 1.03 0.12
C THR A 32 -16.70 -0.44 -0.19
N THR A 33 -16.00 -0.85 -1.25
CA THR A 33 -15.73 -2.25 -1.58
C THR A 33 -14.22 -2.39 -1.67
N THR A 34 -13.63 -3.21 -0.80
CA THR A 34 -12.21 -3.55 -0.86
C THR A 34 -12.02 -5.04 -1.10
N LEU A 35 -10.97 -5.40 -1.82
CA LEU A 35 -10.65 -6.76 -2.22
C LEU A 35 -9.43 -7.28 -1.45
N GLY A 36 -9.43 -8.54 -1.10
CA GLY A 36 -8.29 -9.24 -0.51
C GLY A 36 -8.55 -10.73 -0.50
N ASP A 37 -7.53 -11.52 -0.62
CA ASP A 37 -7.56 -12.96 -0.39
C ASP A 37 -7.19 -13.17 1.08
N TYR A 38 -8.19 -13.03 1.98
CA TYR A 38 -7.93 -13.01 3.42
C TYR A 38 -7.62 -14.41 3.98
N ASN A 39 -8.08 -15.46 3.30
CA ASN A 39 -7.89 -16.84 3.72
C ASN A 39 -6.79 -17.57 2.95
N ASN A 40 -6.07 -16.85 2.04
CA ASN A 40 -4.98 -17.36 1.20
C ASN A 40 -5.38 -18.58 0.35
N ASP A 41 -6.64 -18.63 -0.15
CA ASP A 41 -7.14 -19.74 -0.99
C ASP A 41 -7.00 -19.47 -2.51
N GLY A 42 -6.50 -18.31 -2.90
CA GLY A 42 -6.29 -17.89 -4.28
C GLY A 42 -7.51 -17.23 -4.92
N TRP A 43 -8.59 -17.01 -4.18
CA TRP A 43 -9.81 -16.37 -4.65
C TRP A 43 -10.05 -15.08 -3.86
N PHE A 44 -10.19 -13.97 -4.57
CA PHE A 44 -10.39 -12.69 -3.91
C PHE A 44 -11.75 -12.58 -3.24
N ASP A 45 -11.72 -12.21 -1.98
CA ASP A 45 -12.87 -11.92 -1.15
C ASP A 45 -13.22 -10.43 -1.20
N ILE A 46 -14.42 -10.08 -0.75
CA ILE A 46 -14.94 -8.73 -0.86
C ILE A 46 -15.40 -8.24 0.52
N TYR A 47 -14.75 -7.19 1.04
CA TYR A 47 -15.28 -6.51 2.21
C TYR A 47 -16.05 -5.26 1.80
N ILE A 48 -17.29 -5.10 2.33
CA ILE A 48 -18.19 -4.01 2.01
C ILE A 48 -18.58 -3.29 3.29
N THR A 49 -18.28 -1.99 3.37
CA THR A 49 -18.68 -1.15 4.50
C THR A 49 -20.14 -0.75 4.41
N ASN A 50 -20.76 -0.52 5.57
CA ASN A 50 -22.17 -0.17 5.70
C ASN A 50 -22.35 1.04 6.62
N THR A 51 -23.04 2.08 6.14
CA THR A 51 -23.37 3.27 6.93
C THR A 51 -24.69 3.17 7.67
N GLN A 52 -25.32 2.02 7.74
CA GLN A 52 -26.47 1.81 8.61
C GLN A 52 -26.02 1.28 9.97
N SER A 53 -26.36 2.01 11.03
CA SER A 53 -26.15 1.50 12.38
C SER A 53 -27.00 0.26 12.61
N SER A 54 -26.45 -0.71 13.27
CA SER A 54 -26.89 -2.11 13.40
C SER A 54 -28.21 -2.38 14.11
N GLN A 55 -29.10 -1.41 14.27
CA GLN A 55 -30.44 -1.72 14.80
C GLN A 55 -31.25 -2.68 13.89
N ALA A 56 -30.72 -2.98 12.70
CA ALA A 56 -31.36 -3.90 11.74
C ALA A 56 -30.56 -5.20 11.48
N GLY A 57 -29.50 -5.48 12.23
CA GLY A 57 -28.76 -6.75 12.11
C GLY A 57 -27.78 -6.84 10.95
N ASN A 58 -27.57 -5.77 10.16
CA ASN A 58 -26.67 -5.76 9.04
C ASN A 58 -25.51 -4.77 9.29
N GLY A 59 -24.42 -5.28 9.88
CA GLY A 59 -23.14 -4.58 9.94
C GLY A 59 -22.45 -4.54 8.57
N ASN A 60 -21.14 -4.38 8.56
CA ASN A 60 -20.33 -4.57 7.36
C ASN A 60 -20.41 -6.03 6.89
N VAL A 61 -20.04 -6.25 5.64
CA VAL A 61 -20.19 -7.56 4.98
C VAL A 61 -18.80 -8.03 4.56
N LEU A 62 -18.45 -9.28 4.87
CA LEU A 62 -17.29 -9.98 4.32
C LEU A 62 -17.81 -11.15 3.46
N LEU A 63 -17.71 -10.99 2.16
CA LEU A 63 -18.09 -11.99 1.17
C LEU A 63 -16.90 -12.89 0.86
N MET A 64 -16.83 -14.05 1.49
CA MET A 64 -15.87 -15.09 1.16
C MET A 64 -16.23 -15.70 -0.19
N ASN A 65 -15.26 -15.82 -1.08
CA ASN A 65 -15.41 -16.42 -2.40
C ASN A 65 -15.40 -17.95 -2.29
N ASN A 66 -16.42 -18.61 -2.78
CA ASN A 66 -16.53 -20.09 -2.71
C ASN A 66 -15.82 -20.82 -3.87
N ALA A 67 -15.04 -20.13 -4.69
CA ALA A 67 -14.33 -20.66 -5.86
C ALA A 67 -15.23 -21.22 -6.99
N ASP A 68 -16.53 -21.09 -6.87
CA ASP A 68 -17.54 -21.59 -7.84
C ASP A 68 -18.37 -20.46 -8.49
N GLY A 69 -17.99 -19.20 -8.24
CA GLY A 69 -18.70 -18.01 -8.68
C GLY A 69 -19.78 -17.52 -7.72
N THR A 70 -19.86 -18.13 -6.54
CA THR A 70 -20.74 -17.69 -5.46
C THR A 70 -19.94 -17.15 -4.27
N PHE A 71 -20.62 -16.46 -3.36
CA PHE A 71 -20.05 -15.84 -2.17
C PHE A 71 -20.89 -16.18 -0.94
N THR A 72 -20.24 -16.32 0.19
CA THR A 72 -20.88 -16.48 1.50
C THR A 72 -20.52 -15.28 2.39
N ASN A 73 -21.50 -14.61 3.00
CA ASN A 73 -21.23 -13.58 3.98
C ASN A 73 -20.79 -14.22 5.30
N VAL A 74 -19.53 -14.04 5.66
CA VAL A 74 -18.90 -14.61 6.86
C VAL A 74 -18.55 -13.53 7.91
N ALA A 75 -19.02 -12.29 7.76
CA ALA A 75 -18.63 -11.19 8.64
C ALA A 75 -19.01 -11.41 10.12
N GLU A 76 -20.14 -12.08 10.39
CA GLU A 76 -20.54 -12.42 11.78
C GLU A 76 -19.64 -13.54 12.34
N GLU A 77 -19.39 -14.56 11.55
CA GLU A 77 -18.56 -15.71 11.90
C GLU A 77 -17.10 -15.33 12.16
N THR A 78 -16.55 -14.46 11.32
CA THR A 78 -15.18 -13.97 11.43
C THR A 78 -15.00 -12.84 12.43
N GLY A 79 -16.09 -12.21 12.91
CA GLY A 79 -16.05 -11.11 13.86
C GLY A 79 -15.82 -9.72 13.24
N THR A 80 -16.00 -9.57 11.91
CA THR A 80 -15.68 -8.34 11.15
C THR A 80 -16.88 -7.44 10.87
N THR A 81 -18.00 -7.63 11.52
CA THR A 81 -19.26 -6.91 11.23
C THR A 81 -19.20 -5.40 11.43
N PHE A 82 -18.27 -4.87 12.23
CA PHE A 82 -18.20 -3.43 12.57
C PHE A 82 -19.59 -2.80 12.74
N ASN A 83 -20.27 -3.14 13.79
CA ASN A 83 -21.66 -2.71 14.06
C ASN A 83 -21.74 -1.20 14.37
N SER A 84 -21.29 -0.36 13.44
CA SER A 84 -21.21 1.09 13.53
C SER A 84 -21.44 1.71 12.16
N PHE A 85 -21.11 2.97 11.98
CA PHE A 85 -21.30 3.73 10.75
C PHE A 85 -20.00 3.74 9.95
N ALA A 86 -19.77 2.75 9.10
CA ALA A 86 -18.51 2.53 8.39
C ALA A 86 -18.44 3.25 7.04
N TRP A 87 -17.27 3.82 6.73
CA TRP A 87 -16.98 4.45 5.44
C TRP A 87 -15.88 3.75 4.68
N GLY A 88 -14.62 3.96 5.05
CA GLY A 88 -13.47 3.36 4.40
C GLY A 88 -13.07 2.03 5.05
N ALA A 89 -12.50 1.12 4.26
CA ALA A 89 -11.84 -0.08 4.74
C ALA A 89 -10.67 -0.45 3.82
N VAL A 90 -9.61 -1.00 4.40
CA VAL A 90 -8.46 -1.54 3.67
C VAL A 90 -7.97 -2.81 4.33
N PHE A 91 -7.56 -3.79 3.51
CA PHE A 91 -6.80 -4.95 3.95
C PHE A 91 -5.31 -4.61 3.98
N LEU A 92 -4.60 -5.11 4.98
CA LEU A 92 -3.14 -4.97 5.12
C LEU A 92 -2.61 -6.10 6.00
N ASP A 93 -1.41 -6.55 5.77
CA ASP A 93 -0.69 -7.42 6.69
C ASP A 93 0.21 -6.53 7.56
N ALA A 94 -0.29 -6.17 8.74
CA ALA A 94 0.33 -5.11 9.55
C ALA A 94 1.58 -5.57 10.30
N ASP A 95 1.70 -6.85 10.60
CA ASP A 95 2.84 -7.40 11.33
C ASP A 95 3.68 -8.38 10.48
N ASN A 96 3.38 -8.45 9.18
CA ASN A 96 4.06 -9.28 8.19
C ASN A 96 4.01 -10.78 8.52
N ASP A 97 2.91 -11.24 9.14
CA ASP A 97 2.73 -12.64 9.55
C ASP A 97 2.11 -13.54 8.47
N THR A 98 1.87 -12.97 7.26
CA THR A 98 1.23 -13.60 6.08
C THR A 98 -0.29 -13.53 6.07
N LEU A 99 -0.93 -13.08 7.12
CA LEU A 99 -2.38 -12.97 7.21
C LEU A 99 -2.82 -11.51 6.96
N LEU A 100 -3.93 -11.34 6.25
CA LEU A 100 -4.48 -10.02 5.98
C LEU A 100 -5.34 -9.52 7.13
N ASP A 101 -4.84 -8.52 7.84
CA ASP A 101 -5.62 -7.69 8.77
C ASP A 101 -6.57 -6.77 8.03
N LEU A 102 -7.47 -6.12 8.78
CA LEU A 102 -8.46 -5.21 8.23
C LEU A 102 -8.55 -3.94 9.08
N TYR A 103 -8.40 -2.77 8.46
CA TYR A 103 -8.70 -1.51 9.11
C TYR A 103 -9.98 -0.89 8.54
N VAL A 104 -10.87 -0.43 9.43
CA VAL A 104 -12.16 0.20 9.09
C VAL A 104 -12.25 1.57 9.73
N SER A 105 -12.52 2.61 8.95
CA SER A 105 -12.82 3.96 9.44
C SER A 105 -14.33 4.19 9.54
N GLY A 106 -14.75 4.85 10.63
CA GLY A 106 -16.16 5.09 10.93
C GLY A 106 -16.52 6.56 11.09
N GLY A 107 -17.79 6.85 10.89
CA GLY A 107 -18.33 8.20 10.90
C GLY A 107 -18.81 8.68 12.28
N PHE A 108 -18.58 7.95 13.35
CA PHE A 108 -18.92 8.39 14.70
C PHE A 108 -17.69 9.00 15.40
N ASP A 109 -17.94 10.07 16.12
CA ASP A 109 -17.05 10.61 17.14
C ASP A 109 -17.13 9.68 18.37
N GLY A 110 -16.02 9.10 18.80
CA GLY A 110 -15.85 7.97 19.74
C GLY A 110 -16.60 7.96 21.07
N SER A 111 -17.54 8.84 21.24
CA SER A 111 -18.34 9.02 22.45
C SER A 111 -19.79 8.47 22.38
N ILE A 112 -20.16 7.77 21.29
CA ILE A 112 -21.55 7.35 21.09
C ILE A 112 -21.76 5.89 21.55
N GLY A 113 -21.83 5.68 22.84
CA GLY A 113 -22.22 4.39 23.43
C GLY A 113 -21.29 3.25 23.08
N SER A 114 -21.82 2.17 22.51
CA SER A 114 -21.06 0.98 22.11
C SER A 114 -20.62 0.99 20.64
N PHE A 115 -20.86 2.08 19.91
CA PHE A 115 -20.46 2.19 18.52
C PHE A 115 -18.97 2.56 18.42
N LEU A 116 -18.25 1.86 17.56
CA LEU A 116 -16.84 2.12 17.29
C LEU A 116 -16.72 3.31 16.31
N SER A 117 -15.74 4.19 16.56
CA SER A 117 -15.33 5.22 15.60
C SER A 117 -14.44 4.65 14.50
N ALA A 118 -13.58 3.70 14.83
CA ALA A 118 -12.76 2.92 13.92
C ALA A 118 -12.48 1.54 14.50
N ALA A 119 -11.97 0.62 13.71
CA ALA A 119 -11.50 -0.67 14.18
C ALA A 119 -10.29 -1.14 13.36
N PHE A 120 -9.28 -1.61 14.06
CA PHE A 120 -8.23 -2.47 13.50
C PHE A 120 -8.55 -3.90 13.91
N TYR A 121 -8.77 -4.76 12.95
CA TYR A 121 -9.06 -6.18 13.11
C TYR A 121 -7.81 -6.97 12.76
N HIS A 122 -7.21 -7.57 13.76
CA HIS A 122 -6.06 -8.46 13.58
C HIS A 122 -6.54 -9.88 13.33
N GLN A 123 -6.14 -10.46 12.21
CA GLN A 123 -6.52 -11.80 11.82
C GLN A 123 -5.80 -12.85 12.68
N GLN A 124 -6.50 -13.93 12.97
CA GLN A 124 -5.99 -15.07 13.72
C GLN A 124 -5.81 -16.28 12.80
N ASN A 125 -4.97 -17.22 13.19
CA ASN A 125 -4.70 -18.43 12.42
C ASN A 125 -5.93 -19.32 12.13
N ASP A 126 -7.04 -19.10 12.83
CA ASP A 126 -8.31 -19.81 12.60
C ASP A 126 -9.24 -19.08 11.62
N GLY A 127 -8.79 -17.99 11.02
CA GLY A 127 -9.55 -17.18 10.08
C GLY A 127 -10.51 -16.19 10.74
N THR A 128 -10.56 -16.12 12.08
CA THR A 128 -11.31 -15.09 12.80
C THR A 128 -10.50 -13.81 12.98
N PHE A 129 -11.16 -12.72 13.36
CA PHE A 129 -10.52 -11.44 13.63
C PHE A 129 -10.83 -10.96 15.03
N VAL A 130 -9.84 -10.34 15.66
CA VAL A 130 -9.98 -9.71 16.97
C VAL A 130 -9.58 -8.24 16.88
N ILE A 131 -10.17 -7.40 17.74
CA ILE A 131 -9.73 -6.01 17.93
C ILE A 131 -8.74 -6.02 19.09
N PRO A 132 -7.42 -5.97 18.83
CA PRO A 132 -6.43 -6.02 19.90
C PRO A 132 -6.45 -4.74 20.73
N GLN A 133 -5.97 -4.83 21.97
CA GLN A 133 -5.90 -3.71 22.90
C GLN A 133 -4.45 -3.26 23.08
N ASN A 134 -4.26 -1.97 23.38
CA ASN A 134 -2.95 -1.36 23.65
C ASN A 134 -1.97 -1.41 22.44
N ILE A 135 -2.51 -1.24 21.24
CA ILE A 135 -1.72 -1.19 20.00
C ILE A 135 -1.65 0.21 19.39
N GLY A 136 -2.21 1.23 20.05
CA GLY A 136 -2.14 2.64 19.64
C GLY A 136 -3.40 3.19 18.98
N PHE A 137 -4.30 2.34 18.50
CA PHE A 137 -5.56 2.78 17.86
C PHE A 137 -6.66 3.20 18.87
N GLU A 138 -6.41 3.13 20.17
CA GLU A 138 -7.37 3.53 21.22
C GLU A 138 -7.73 5.03 21.14
N ASN A 139 -6.90 5.82 20.48
CA ASN A 139 -7.14 7.24 20.24
C ASN A 139 -7.77 7.54 18.88
N ASP A 140 -8.08 6.52 18.10
CA ASP A 140 -8.80 6.65 16.84
C ASP A 140 -10.31 6.82 17.10
N THR A 141 -10.66 7.98 17.63
CA THR A 141 -12.00 8.31 18.11
C THR A 141 -12.70 9.39 17.27
N ARG A 142 -12.07 9.84 16.19
CA ARG A 142 -12.59 10.90 15.34
C ARG A 142 -13.53 10.34 14.27
N LYS A 143 -14.40 11.22 13.80
CA LYS A 143 -15.18 11.00 12.60
C LYS A 143 -14.28 10.89 11.40
N SER A 144 -14.24 9.75 10.75
CA SER A 144 -13.34 9.46 9.65
C SER A 144 -14.10 8.96 8.43
N TYR A 145 -13.61 9.27 7.25
CA TYR A 145 -14.21 8.83 5.99
C TYR A 145 -13.28 7.89 5.22
N SER A 146 -12.15 8.39 4.77
CA SER A 146 -11.24 7.62 3.94
C SER A 146 -9.99 7.18 4.67
N ASN A 147 -9.43 6.09 4.23
CA ASN A 147 -8.15 5.57 4.67
C ASN A 147 -7.37 5.05 3.47
N ALA A 148 -6.06 4.99 3.59
CA ALA A 148 -5.17 4.39 2.62
C ALA A 148 -3.91 3.87 3.32
N ILE A 149 -3.25 2.90 2.70
CA ILE A 149 -1.99 2.34 3.19
C ILE A 149 -0.81 2.75 2.32
N GLY A 150 0.35 2.82 2.96
CA GLY A 150 1.64 3.06 2.35
C GLY A 150 2.73 2.78 3.37
N ASP A 151 3.97 2.83 2.95
CA ASP A 151 5.14 2.66 3.82
C ASP A 151 5.94 3.96 3.76
N ILE A 152 5.76 4.83 4.75
CA ILE A 152 6.26 6.20 4.73
C ILE A 152 7.73 6.32 5.15
N ASN A 153 8.23 5.33 5.87
CA ASN A 153 9.60 5.29 6.38
C ASN A 153 10.46 4.22 5.67
N ASN A 154 9.87 3.44 4.76
CA ASN A 154 10.48 2.34 4.01
C ASN A 154 11.03 1.21 4.90
N ASP A 155 10.33 0.89 5.98
CA ASP A 155 10.69 -0.23 6.86
C ASP A 155 10.01 -1.56 6.49
N GLY A 156 9.19 -1.54 5.43
CA GLY A 156 8.49 -2.71 4.90
C GLY A 156 7.17 -3.03 5.59
N LYS A 157 6.74 -2.19 6.52
CA LYS A 157 5.46 -2.34 7.19
C LYS A 157 4.47 -1.30 6.67
N PRO A 158 3.22 -1.70 6.40
CA PRO A 158 2.22 -0.74 5.95
C PRO A 158 1.82 0.22 7.07
N ASP A 159 1.91 1.51 6.80
CA ASP A 159 1.37 2.60 7.60
C ASP A 159 -0.03 2.97 7.10
N ILE A 160 -0.84 3.60 7.96
CA ILE A 160 -2.22 3.99 7.61
C ILE A 160 -2.38 5.51 7.72
N ILE A 161 -2.87 6.14 6.65
CA ILE A 161 -3.39 7.50 6.71
C ILE A 161 -4.93 7.46 6.78
N VAL A 162 -5.51 8.31 7.66
CA VAL A 162 -6.96 8.42 7.85
C VAL A 162 -7.37 9.86 7.72
N CYS A 163 -8.35 10.14 6.84
CA CYS A 163 -8.90 11.47 6.63
C CYS A 163 -10.12 11.70 7.54
N ASN A 164 -9.98 12.63 8.47
CA ASN A 164 -10.99 12.98 9.46
C ASN A 164 -11.89 14.14 9.01
N ASP A 165 -13.12 14.17 9.49
CA ASP A 165 -14.10 15.22 9.22
C ASP A 165 -13.78 16.48 10.05
N ILE A 166 -13.42 17.58 9.39
CA ILE A 166 -13.16 18.91 9.99
C ILE A 166 -12.00 18.94 11.00
N GLU A 167 -11.37 17.81 11.28
CA GLU A 167 -10.25 17.68 12.23
C GLU A 167 -8.94 17.29 11.54
N ASN A 168 -7.82 17.33 12.28
CA ASN A 168 -6.54 16.87 11.75
C ASN A 168 -6.63 15.39 11.39
N ASN A 169 -6.09 15.04 10.23
CA ASN A 169 -5.96 13.66 9.80
C ASN A 169 -5.04 12.88 10.73
N PHE A 170 -5.24 11.56 10.80
CA PHE A 170 -4.29 10.67 11.45
C PHE A 170 -3.28 10.13 10.42
N LEU A 171 -2.06 9.98 10.87
CA LEU A 171 -1.03 9.21 10.22
C LEU A 171 -0.52 8.20 11.26
N TRP A 172 -0.93 6.97 11.11
CA TRP A 172 -0.56 5.86 11.98
C TRP A 172 0.70 5.20 11.43
N GLU A 173 1.84 5.53 12.01
CA GLU A 173 3.11 4.88 11.68
C GLU A 173 3.18 3.52 12.39
N ASN A 174 3.39 2.47 11.63
CA ASN A 174 3.47 1.11 12.14
C ASN A 174 4.78 0.88 12.88
N LYS A 175 4.68 0.61 14.19
CA LYS A 175 5.82 0.37 15.09
C LYS A 175 5.92 -1.08 15.57
N THR A 176 5.26 -2.00 14.91
CA THR A 176 5.32 -3.42 15.25
C THR A 176 6.77 -3.90 15.29
N VAL A 177 7.14 -4.58 16.37
CA VAL A 177 8.47 -5.17 16.56
C VAL A 177 8.33 -6.68 16.60
N ASN A 178 8.78 -7.33 15.55
CA ASN A 178 8.83 -8.79 15.43
C ASN A 178 10.02 -9.19 14.52
N GLU A 179 10.18 -10.47 14.25
CA GLU A 179 11.22 -11.01 13.38
C GLU A 179 10.68 -11.35 11.98
N ASN A 180 9.48 -10.92 11.66
CA ASN A 180 8.85 -11.18 10.37
C ASN A 180 9.49 -10.34 9.26
N ASN A 181 9.63 -10.96 8.12
CA ASN A 181 10.18 -10.40 6.89
C ASN A 181 9.05 -9.97 5.95
N TRP A 182 9.42 -9.27 4.88
CA TRP A 182 8.46 -8.66 3.97
C TRP A 182 8.97 -8.60 2.53
N LEU A 183 8.03 -8.39 1.59
CA LEU A 183 8.32 -8.03 0.21
C LEU A 183 7.34 -6.93 -0.23
N LYS A 184 7.83 -5.94 -0.96
CA LYS A 184 6.98 -4.98 -1.69
C LYS A 184 7.16 -5.15 -3.19
N VAL A 185 6.07 -5.31 -3.92
CA VAL A 185 6.10 -5.50 -5.38
C VAL A 185 5.33 -4.38 -6.07
N LYS A 186 5.97 -3.72 -7.03
CA LYS A 186 5.33 -2.80 -7.95
C LYS A 186 5.44 -3.34 -9.36
N LEU A 187 4.37 -3.19 -10.14
CA LEU A 187 4.35 -3.58 -11.54
C LEU A 187 4.61 -2.38 -12.46
N GLU A 188 5.31 -2.62 -13.57
CA GLU A 188 5.46 -1.69 -14.68
C GLU A 188 5.07 -2.38 -15.98
N GLY A 189 3.90 -2.01 -16.52
CA GLY A 189 3.41 -2.53 -17.80
C GLY A 189 4.15 -1.93 -18.98
N VAL A 190 4.30 -2.71 -20.05
CA VAL A 190 4.87 -2.31 -21.35
C VAL A 190 3.81 -2.40 -22.44
N ILE A 191 3.12 -3.52 -22.52
CA ILE A 191 1.94 -3.74 -23.38
C ILE A 191 0.66 -3.49 -22.57
N SER A 192 0.65 -3.94 -21.32
CA SER A 192 -0.35 -3.60 -20.34
C SER A 192 -0.28 -2.12 -19.95
N ASN A 193 -1.25 -1.63 -19.17
CA ASN A 193 -1.15 -0.26 -18.67
C ASN A 193 0.10 -0.07 -17.80
N ARG A 194 0.67 1.14 -17.85
CA ARG A 194 1.96 1.47 -17.24
C ARG A 194 2.06 1.11 -15.77
N ASP A 195 1.00 1.33 -15.00
CA ASP A 195 1.01 1.15 -13.56
C ASP A 195 0.62 -0.28 -13.15
N GLY A 196 0.48 -1.19 -14.11
CA GLY A 196 0.18 -2.61 -13.89
C GLY A 196 -1.20 -2.90 -13.29
N ILE A 197 -2.14 -1.94 -13.36
CA ILE A 197 -3.47 -2.07 -12.77
C ILE A 197 -4.26 -3.19 -13.44
N GLY A 198 -4.95 -4.00 -12.65
CA GLY A 198 -5.77 -5.11 -13.11
C GLY A 198 -5.02 -6.43 -13.27
N ASN A 199 -3.81 -6.53 -12.73
CA ASN A 199 -2.99 -7.74 -12.75
C ASN A 199 -2.99 -8.43 -11.39
N THR A 200 -2.67 -9.71 -11.38
CA THR A 200 -2.53 -10.50 -10.15
C THR A 200 -1.06 -10.80 -9.89
N ILE A 201 -0.66 -10.66 -8.65
CA ILE A 201 0.65 -11.07 -8.15
C ILE A 201 0.42 -12.22 -7.18
N GLU A 202 1.09 -13.33 -7.42
CA GLU A 202 1.16 -14.48 -6.55
C GLU A 202 2.60 -14.61 -6.04
N ILE A 203 2.79 -14.79 -4.74
CA ILE A 203 4.07 -15.22 -4.18
C ILE A 203 3.89 -16.58 -3.51
N SER A 204 4.93 -17.41 -3.51
CA SER A 204 4.94 -18.68 -2.77
C SER A 204 6.08 -18.71 -1.76
N ILE A 205 5.78 -19.18 -0.57
CA ILE A 205 6.72 -19.30 0.55
C ILE A 205 6.49 -20.65 1.19
N ASP A 206 7.50 -21.52 1.19
CA ASP A 206 7.42 -22.89 1.73
C ASP A 206 6.24 -23.71 1.14
N GLY A 207 5.85 -23.40 -0.11
CA GLY A 207 4.76 -24.05 -0.83
C GLY A 207 3.36 -23.45 -0.57
N GLU A 208 3.23 -22.47 0.33
CA GLU A 208 1.98 -21.74 0.56
C GLU A 208 1.98 -20.45 -0.26
N SER A 209 0.83 -20.11 -0.85
CA SER A 209 0.73 -18.94 -1.74
C SER A 209 -0.06 -17.81 -1.12
N GLN A 210 0.33 -16.57 -1.45
CA GLN A 210 -0.41 -15.35 -1.19
C GLN A 210 -0.70 -14.61 -2.49
N TYR A 211 -1.83 -13.93 -2.56
CA TYR A 211 -2.27 -13.25 -3.77
C TYR A 211 -2.59 -11.78 -3.50
N ARG A 212 -2.21 -10.90 -4.43
CA ARG A 212 -2.63 -9.49 -4.46
C ARG A 212 -3.13 -9.14 -5.85
N TYR A 213 -4.09 -8.22 -5.88
CA TYR A 213 -4.66 -7.69 -7.11
C TYR A 213 -4.39 -6.19 -7.19
N THR A 214 -3.67 -5.76 -8.20
CA THR A 214 -3.30 -4.34 -8.37
C THR A 214 -4.51 -3.50 -8.76
N LEU A 215 -4.86 -2.53 -7.93
CA LEU A 215 -6.05 -1.70 -8.08
C LEU A 215 -5.73 -0.22 -8.29
N ALA A 216 -6.64 0.49 -8.97
CA ALA A 216 -6.68 1.95 -9.01
C ALA A 216 -7.89 2.43 -8.22
N GLY A 217 -7.65 2.94 -7.03
CA GLY A 217 -8.70 3.38 -6.10
C GLY A 217 -9.20 2.23 -5.25
N GLU A 218 -8.83 2.24 -3.99
CA GLU A 218 -9.29 1.34 -2.94
C GLU A 218 -9.75 2.16 -1.76
N GLY A 219 -10.59 1.56 -0.90
CA GLY A 219 -11.19 2.26 0.20
C GLY A 219 -12.23 3.30 -0.28
N TYR A 220 -12.57 4.23 0.60
CA TYR A 220 -13.55 5.27 0.32
C TYR A 220 -12.86 6.54 -0.18
N LEU A 221 -13.01 6.88 -1.47
CA LEU A 221 -12.39 8.06 -2.13
C LEU A 221 -10.87 8.15 -1.88
N SER A 222 -10.19 7.03 -1.92
CA SER A 222 -8.77 6.91 -1.61
C SER A 222 -8.01 6.07 -2.63
N GLN A 223 -6.70 6.04 -2.48
CA GLN A 223 -5.77 5.24 -3.26
C GLN A 223 -4.63 4.79 -2.36
N ASN A 224 -4.39 3.49 -2.31
CA ASN A 224 -3.24 2.89 -1.65
C ASN A 224 -1.94 3.16 -2.40
N SER A 225 -0.82 2.78 -1.80
CA SER A 225 0.48 2.71 -2.47
C SER A 225 0.38 1.90 -3.76
N PHE A 226 1.21 2.22 -4.77
CA PHE A 226 1.37 1.37 -5.96
C PHE A 226 2.24 0.13 -5.70
N TYR A 227 2.79 -0.02 -4.50
CA TYR A 227 3.39 -1.26 -4.06
C TYR A 227 2.36 -2.13 -3.38
N GLU A 228 2.30 -3.38 -3.80
CA GLU A 228 1.59 -4.44 -3.09
C GLU A 228 2.48 -4.97 -1.97
N PHE A 229 1.93 -5.10 -0.77
CA PHE A 229 2.65 -5.53 0.43
C PHE A 229 2.39 -7.00 0.69
N PHE A 230 3.47 -7.72 0.97
CA PHE A 230 3.44 -9.12 1.39
C PHE A 230 4.28 -9.30 2.64
N GLY A 231 3.67 -9.72 3.73
CA GLY A 231 4.39 -10.30 4.83
C GLY A 231 4.89 -11.70 4.45
N THR A 232 6.06 -12.05 4.92
CA THR A 232 6.66 -13.36 4.60
C THR A 232 6.96 -14.19 5.86
N GLY A 233 6.44 -13.75 7.01
CA GLY A 233 6.75 -14.38 8.27
C GLY A 233 8.25 -14.44 8.51
N THR A 234 8.73 -15.55 9.03
CA THR A 234 10.18 -15.75 9.29
C THR A 234 10.95 -16.33 8.11
N ALA A 235 10.31 -16.49 6.93
CA ALA A 235 10.99 -16.96 5.74
C ALA A 235 12.10 -15.99 5.30
N THR A 236 13.19 -16.53 4.79
CA THR A 236 14.34 -15.75 4.32
C THR A 236 14.42 -15.68 2.79
N GLU A 237 13.63 -16.47 2.09
CA GLU A 237 13.55 -16.54 0.64
C GLU A 237 12.09 -16.79 0.22
N ILE A 238 11.70 -16.27 -0.91
CA ILE A 238 10.42 -16.50 -1.58
C ILE A 238 10.67 -17.50 -2.70
N ASP A 239 9.93 -18.62 -2.74
CA ASP A 239 10.10 -19.68 -3.72
C ASP A 239 9.94 -19.13 -5.14
N PHE A 240 8.86 -18.38 -5.34
CA PHE A 240 8.62 -17.66 -6.60
C PHE A 240 7.68 -16.47 -6.42
N ILE A 241 7.79 -15.54 -7.35
CA ILE A 241 6.81 -14.48 -7.62
C ILE A 241 6.27 -14.73 -9.02
N LYS A 242 4.94 -14.81 -9.16
CA LYS A 242 4.27 -14.98 -10.44
C LYS A 242 3.33 -13.81 -10.70
N VAL A 243 3.53 -13.12 -11.80
CA VAL A 243 2.66 -12.04 -12.27
C VAL A 243 1.80 -12.55 -13.42
N THR A 244 0.49 -12.35 -13.31
CA THR A 244 -0.45 -12.60 -14.41
C THR A 244 -0.87 -11.26 -15.01
N TRP A 245 -0.40 -10.99 -16.24
CA TRP A 245 -0.72 -9.79 -17.00
C TRP A 245 -2.05 -9.98 -17.73
N THR A 246 -3.11 -9.44 -17.16
CA THR A 246 -4.50 -9.67 -17.62
C THR A 246 -4.73 -9.16 -19.05
N ALA A 247 -4.10 -8.04 -19.44
CA ALA A 247 -4.29 -7.46 -20.76
C ALA A 247 -3.73 -8.32 -21.89
N THR A 248 -2.62 -9.04 -21.63
CA THR A 248 -1.95 -9.91 -22.63
C THR A 248 -2.27 -11.39 -22.43
N GLY A 249 -2.76 -11.76 -21.25
CA GLY A 249 -2.96 -13.15 -20.84
C GLY A 249 -1.64 -13.90 -20.57
N THR A 250 -0.52 -13.19 -20.47
CA THR A 250 0.80 -13.78 -20.21
C THR A 250 1.08 -13.88 -18.72
N THR A 251 1.91 -14.83 -18.34
CA THR A 251 2.43 -14.98 -16.96
C THR A 251 3.95 -14.90 -16.97
N GLU A 252 4.50 -14.27 -15.95
CA GLU A 252 5.94 -14.24 -15.70
C GLU A 252 6.21 -14.79 -14.32
N THR A 253 7.24 -15.64 -14.19
CA THR A 253 7.62 -16.24 -12.91
C THR A 253 9.10 -15.95 -12.64
N ILE A 254 9.37 -15.50 -11.42
CA ILE A 254 10.71 -15.20 -10.93
C ILE A 254 10.91 -16.06 -9.69
N ASN A 255 11.97 -16.87 -9.67
CA ASN A 255 12.22 -17.82 -8.59
C ASN A 255 13.34 -17.33 -7.67
N ASN A 256 13.32 -17.79 -6.42
CA ASN A 256 14.36 -17.58 -5.40
C ASN A 256 14.61 -16.08 -5.18
N VAL A 257 13.61 -15.40 -4.66
CA VAL A 257 13.68 -13.95 -4.42
C VAL A 257 13.93 -13.71 -2.93
N ASP A 258 14.95 -12.91 -2.63
CA ASP A 258 15.24 -12.51 -1.25
C ASP A 258 14.08 -11.69 -0.65
N VAL A 259 13.89 -11.81 0.65
CA VAL A 259 12.93 -10.99 1.42
C VAL A 259 13.53 -9.61 1.77
N ASN A 260 12.75 -8.77 2.45
CA ASN A 260 13.13 -7.44 2.95
C ASN A 260 13.58 -6.46 1.87
N GLN A 261 12.88 -6.46 0.74
CA GLN A 261 13.17 -5.56 -0.37
C GLN A 261 11.90 -5.07 -1.07
N ALA A 262 12.04 -3.94 -1.77
CA ALA A 262 11.04 -3.42 -2.70
C ALA A 262 11.51 -3.66 -4.13
N ILE A 263 10.70 -4.34 -4.93
CA ILE A 263 11.05 -4.67 -6.31
C ILE A 263 10.06 -4.08 -7.31
N ILE A 264 10.53 -3.82 -8.51
CA ILE A 264 9.69 -3.44 -9.65
C ILE A 264 9.79 -4.58 -10.67
N ILE A 265 8.64 -5.15 -11.02
CA ILE A 265 8.57 -6.17 -12.08
C ILE A 265 8.04 -5.51 -13.34
N LYS A 266 8.87 -5.51 -14.37
CA LYS A 266 8.54 -4.93 -15.68
C LYS A 266 8.09 -6.01 -16.64
N GLU A 267 6.93 -5.80 -17.26
CA GLU A 267 6.34 -6.71 -18.22
C GLU A 267 7.34 -7.10 -19.32
N GLY A 268 7.58 -8.41 -19.50
CA GLY A 268 8.49 -8.98 -20.49
C GLY A 268 9.99 -8.83 -20.18
N SER A 269 10.34 -8.30 -19.00
CA SER A 269 11.76 -8.08 -18.64
C SER A 269 12.13 -8.66 -17.27
N GLY A 270 11.16 -9.20 -16.51
CA GLY A 270 11.36 -9.69 -15.15
C GLY A 270 11.66 -8.56 -14.16
N ILE A 271 12.41 -8.86 -13.10
CA ILE A 271 12.77 -7.85 -12.11
C ILE A 271 13.68 -6.81 -12.78
N LEU A 272 13.22 -5.57 -12.81
CA LEU A 272 14.13 -4.45 -12.78
C LEU A 272 14.65 -4.41 -11.36
N SER A 273 15.80 -5.05 -11.12
CA SER A 273 16.47 -4.92 -9.86
C SER A 273 16.56 -3.43 -9.53
N ASN A 274 15.73 -2.95 -8.63
CA ASN A 274 16.15 -1.89 -7.79
C ASN A 274 17.18 -2.54 -6.88
N THR A 275 18.42 -2.68 -7.38
CA THR A 275 19.52 -2.73 -6.46
C THR A 275 19.22 -1.59 -5.51
N ASP A 276 18.99 -1.95 -4.25
CA ASP A 276 18.78 -1.03 -3.17
C ASP A 276 19.11 0.40 -3.57
N ILE A 277 18.11 1.28 -3.51
CA ILE A 277 18.44 2.50 -2.85
C ILE A 277 18.56 2.08 -1.36
N GLN A 278 19.53 1.24 -1.03
CA GLN A 278 20.38 1.50 0.08
C GLN A 278 20.80 2.92 -0.17
N THR A 279 20.09 3.87 0.40
CA THR A 279 20.69 5.12 0.74
C THR A 279 21.66 4.86 1.89
N ASP A 280 22.67 4.07 1.69
CA ASP A 280 24.00 4.48 2.04
C ASP A 280 24.22 5.69 1.16
N ASN A 281 23.52 6.79 1.56
CA ASN A 281 23.75 8.09 0.98
C ASN A 281 25.22 8.38 1.26
N PHE A 282 26.09 7.92 0.32
CA PHE A 282 27.52 8.23 0.41
C PHE A 282 27.70 9.74 0.42
N PHE A 283 26.58 10.48 0.28
CA PHE A 283 26.54 11.92 0.45
C PHE A 283 25.24 12.42 1.09
N SER A 284 25.30 13.57 1.71
CA SER A 284 24.16 14.38 2.13
C SER A 284 24.40 15.86 1.84
N MET A 285 23.33 16.64 1.79
CA MET A 285 23.41 18.10 1.62
C MET A 285 22.61 18.78 2.74
N TYR A 286 23.25 19.67 3.47
CA TYR A 286 22.65 20.33 4.63
C TYR A 286 22.98 21.84 4.67
N PRO A 287 22.13 22.68 5.31
CA PRO A 287 20.81 22.34 5.83
C PRO A 287 19.84 22.02 4.67
N ASN A 288 18.95 21.06 4.88
CA ASN A 288 17.89 20.75 3.94
C ASN A 288 16.58 20.53 4.74
N PRO A 289 15.64 21.45 4.70
CA PRO A 289 15.54 22.67 3.85
C PRO A 289 16.59 23.73 4.10
N SER A 290 16.95 24.47 3.03
CA SER A 290 17.81 25.65 3.11
C SER A 290 16.99 26.95 2.98
N ASN A 291 17.19 27.87 3.91
CA ASN A 291 16.49 29.18 3.90
C ASN A 291 17.20 30.24 3.04
N ASN A 292 18.43 30.00 2.64
CA ASN A 292 19.23 30.93 1.84
C ASN A 292 19.73 30.32 0.52
N GLY A 293 19.31 29.11 0.18
CA GLY A 293 19.72 28.41 -1.03
C GLY A 293 21.18 27.95 -1.03
N ILE A 294 21.83 27.91 0.12
CA ILE A 294 23.20 27.40 0.26
C ILE A 294 23.16 26.08 1.00
N PHE A 295 23.83 25.08 0.45
CA PHE A 295 23.96 23.74 1.01
C PHE A 295 25.44 23.41 1.18
N LYS A 296 25.78 22.64 2.21
CA LYS A 296 27.09 22.00 2.34
C LYS A 296 26.96 20.53 1.94
N LEU A 297 27.91 20.10 1.17
CA LEU A 297 28.01 18.71 0.74
C LEU A 297 28.75 17.89 1.82
N SER A 298 28.15 16.78 2.26
CA SER A 298 28.82 15.78 3.09
C SER A 298 28.97 14.49 2.29
N ILE A 299 30.17 13.95 2.23
CA ILE A 299 30.51 12.73 1.50
C ILE A 299 31.19 11.77 2.49
N SER A 300 30.77 10.51 2.49
CA SER A 300 31.31 9.50 3.42
C SER A 300 32.76 9.11 3.12
N ASP A 301 33.21 9.23 1.88
CA ASP A 301 34.57 8.93 1.44
C ASP A 301 35.30 10.19 0.93
N ASN A 302 36.63 10.21 1.03
CA ASN A 302 37.47 11.33 0.55
C ASN A 302 37.57 11.39 -0.99
N GLU A 303 36.61 10.83 -1.70
CA GLU A 303 36.58 10.84 -3.15
C GLU A 303 36.08 12.18 -3.71
N ARG A 304 36.39 12.42 -4.96
CA ARG A 304 35.87 13.55 -5.72
C ARG A 304 34.60 13.16 -6.44
N VAL A 305 33.61 14.01 -6.42
CA VAL A 305 32.29 13.74 -6.96
C VAL A 305 31.85 14.80 -7.97
N SER A 306 30.97 14.42 -8.87
CA SER A 306 30.25 15.31 -9.77
C SER A 306 28.82 15.46 -9.29
N LEU A 307 28.33 16.70 -9.25
CA LEU A 307 26.97 17.06 -8.84
C LEU A 307 26.21 17.69 -10.01
N GLN A 308 24.98 17.24 -10.19
CA GLN A 308 23.99 17.84 -11.09
C GLN A 308 22.74 18.16 -10.29
N ILE A 309 22.18 19.34 -10.46
CA ILE A 309 20.91 19.73 -9.81
C ILE A 309 19.89 20.00 -10.92
N PHE A 310 18.70 19.43 -10.76
CA PHE A 310 17.60 19.55 -11.70
C PHE A 310 16.39 20.20 -11.01
N ASP A 311 15.60 20.95 -11.76
CA ASP A 311 14.27 21.38 -11.32
C ASP A 311 13.24 20.23 -11.53
N LEU A 312 12.01 20.44 -11.05
CA LEU A 312 10.94 19.43 -11.15
C LEU A 312 10.52 19.11 -12.60
N SER A 313 10.90 19.94 -13.58
CA SER A 313 10.67 19.64 -15.00
C SER A 313 11.77 18.75 -15.61
N GLY A 314 12.78 18.39 -14.83
CA GLY A 314 13.95 17.63 -15.29
C GLY A 314 15.01 18.48 -16.00
N ARG A 315 14.86 19.81 -16.00
CA ARG A 315 15.83 20.72 -16.58
C ARG A 315 17.05 20.84 -15.66
N LEU A 316 18.25 20.67 -16.22
CA LEU A 316 19.50 20.87 -15.50
C LEU A 316 19.64 22.34 -15.08
N VAL A 317 19.73 22.59 -13.77
CA VAL A 317 19.86 23.90 -13.15
C VAL A 317 21.34 24.27 -12.98
N THR A 318 22.12 23.33 -12.42
CA THR A 318 23.55 23.52 -12.24
C THR A 318 24.29 22.19 -12.33
N LYS A 319 25.57 22.27 -12.76
CA LYS A 319 26.50 21.14 -12.73
C LYS A 319 27.82 21.62 -12.13
N LYS A 320 28.36 20.83 -11.21
CA LYS A 320 29.69 21.06 -10.63
C LYS A 320 30.45 19.74 -10.62
N ASP A 321 31.66 19.76 -11.06
CA ASP A 321 32.57 18.62 -11.07
C ASP A 321 33.69 18.85 -10.03
N ASP A 322 34.35 17.78 -9.63
CA ASP A 322 35.52 17.82 -8.76
C ASP A 322 35.26 18.31 -7.32
N LEU A 323 34.03 18.06 -6.81
CA LEU A 323 33.62 18.46 -5.48
C LEU A 323 34.18 17.54 -4.39
N ARG A 324 34.39 18.11 -3.23
CA ARG A 324 34.90 17.42 -2.02
C ARG A 324 33.96 17.57 -0.85
N ASN A 325 34.22 16.79 0.17
CA ASN A 325 33.51 16.90 1.44
C ASN A 325 33.61 18.34 2.02
N ASN A 326 32.45 18.88 2.47
CA ASN A 326 32.24 20.23 2.97
C ASN A 326 32.25 21.35 1.93
N ASP A 327 32.29 21.07 0.62
CA ASP A 327 32.13 22.10 -0.40
C ASP A 327 30.73 22.73 -0.33
N GLU A 328 30.67 24.04 -0.60
CA GLU A 328 29.43 24.80 -0.62
C GLU A 328 28.79 24.78 -2.01
N ILE A 329 27.51 24.49 -2.02
CA ILE A 329 26.67 24.47 -3.22
C ILE A 329 25.67 25.63 -3.10
N ASP A 330 25.90 26.67 -3.88
CA ASP A 330 25.06 27.84 -3.91
C ASP A 330 24.04 27.75 -5.06
N VAL A 331 22.77 27.70 -4.70
CA VAL A 331 21.60 27.77 -5.58
C VAL A 331 20.69 28.95 -5.20
N SER A 332 21.18 29.91 -4.42
CA SER A 332 20.41 31.07 -3.92
C SER A 332 19.84 31.96 -5.01
N HIS A 333 20.42 31.91 -6.21
CA HIS A 333 19.98 32.70 -7.38
C HIS A 333 18.86 32.02 -8.17
N TYR A 334 18.43 30.82 -7.78
CA TYR A 334 17.26 30.14 -8.35
C TYR A 334 16.00 30.37 -7.51
N HIS A 335 14.86 30.07 -8.09
CA HIS A 335 13.59 30.27 -7.39
C HIS A 335 13.45 29.33 -6.18
N LYS A 336 12.70 29.78 -5.18
CA LYS A 336 12.28 28.91 -4.07
C LYS A 336 11.50 27.72 -4.60
N GLY A 337 11.74 26.57 -4.04
CA GLY A 337 11.07 25.34 -4.49
C GLY A 337 11.88 24.07 -4.26
N ILE A 338 11.43 23.03 -4.93
CA ILE A 338 12.03 21.70 -4.86
C ILE A 338 12.96 21.48 -6.04
N TYR A 339 14.13 20.91 -5.74
CA TYR A 339 15.15 20.49 -6.71
C TYR A 339 15.58 19.06 -6.44
N VAL A 340 16.14 18.40 -7.42
CA VAL A 340 16.75 17.07 -7.30
C VAL A 340 18.24 17.20 -7.56
N ALA A 341 19.05 16.90 -6.54
CA ALA A 341 20.50 16.81 -6.68
C ALA A 341 20.88 15.37 -6.98
N LYS A 342 21.61 15.14 -8.07
CA LYS A 342 22.20 13.88 -8.49
C LYS A 342 23.71 13.96 -8.35
N ILE A 343 24.30 13.05 -7.59
CA ILE A 343 25.74 12.99 -7.37
C ILE A 343 26.31 11.70 -7.96
N SER A 344 27.53 11.75 -8.49
CA SER A 344 28.21 10.59 -9.02
C SER A 344 29.68 10.54 -8.61
N SER A 345 30.17 9.34 -8.24
CA SER A 345 31.56 9.03 -7.97
C SER A 345 31.87 7.66 -8.61
N GLY A 346 32.69 7.65 -9.65
CA GLY A 346 32.94 6.44 -10.42
C GLY A 346 31.66 5.83 -10.98
N SER A 347 31.35 4.59 -10.60
CA SER A 347 30.11 3.88 -10.96
C SER A 347 28.92 4.20 -10.00
N ASN A 348 29.19 4.81 -8.85
CA ASN A 348 28.18 5.08 -7.83
C ASN A 348 27.39 6.34 -8.19
N ILE A 349 26.08 6.24 -8.17
CA ILE A 349 25.17 7.36 -8.42
C ILE A 349 24.12 7.37 -7.32
N SER A 350 23.88 8.54 -6.73
CA SER A 350 22.83 8.74 -5.75
C SER A 350 22.09 10.06 -5.99
N SER A 351 20.89 10.19 -5.47
CA SER A 351 20.08 11.39 -5.64
C SER A 351 19.40 11.79 -4.33
N ILE A 352 19.27 13.10 -4.09
CA ILE A 352 18.60 13.65 -2.91
C ILE A 352 17.68 14.80 -3.33
N LYS A 353 16.54 14.93 -2.69
CA LYS A 353 15.65 16.07 -2.82
C LYS A 353 16.20 17.25 -2.01
N LEU A 354 16.26 18.41 -2.62
CA LEU A 354 16.62 19.67 -1.97
C LEU A 354 15.37 20.58 -1.89
N LEU A 355 15.21 21.25 -0.75
CA LEU A 355 14.16 22.24 -0.56
C LEU A 355 14.81 23.61 -0.27
N VAL A 356 14.50 24.59 -1.11
CA VAL A 356 14.90 26.00 -0.98
C VAL A 356 13.67 26.81 -0.56
N ASN A 357 13.71 27.39 0.64
CA ASN A 357 12.63 28.18 1.23
C ASN A 357 12.73 29.66 0.87
#